data_dac49419c00fa1e68fa5999c0111899b
#
_entry.id   dac49419c00fa1e68fa5999c0111899b
#
_cell.length_a   1.000
_cell.length_b   1.000
_cell.length_c   1.000
_cell.angle_alpha   90.00
_cell.angle_beta   90.00
_cell.angle_gamma   90.00
#
_symmetry.space_group_name_H-M   'P 1'
#
loop_
_entity.id
_entity.type
_entity.pdbx_description
1 polymer ?
#
loop_
_entity_poly.entity_id
_entity_poly.type
_entity_poly.pdbx_seq_one_letter_code
_entity_poly.pdbx_strand_id
1 'polypeptide(L)'
;MKKLIVILAVSAMVGAFTATAMADVSLYGSARFRTYYATVDNGVAGAESDSDLEWRMGHLTRFGANFKADKITGKFEMDARAGGAGSTGNIESDSGASRLGNMRLRQLWGQYDFGAGKLMIGQNYPLYDAPVSGINYYSGGLQPFGGIGYDVARTSQLRLTFGDFRVAFLPPDTSKTIPGGSNTINYSEVNTTFPKVEVRYDMKMDAFALNFMGGWQTYEIEDYNQALNTGTKATENVTSYVLGVRGKANFGPAYAGLGLTYRVNGNNYGAWTVSSHESPIFQGNDLKDATAFGVVAALGWKVNDMFTLEGSYAMLNSEVDTALDNEDDVSVWGVIGKITLAPGVYVIPEFIYQDNKDRIDNSVSTEEGDATIFGVFWRIDFK
;
A
#
# COMPACT_ATOMS: atom_id res chain seq x y z
N MET A 1 7.80 2.60 -36.27
CA MET A 1 8.24 1.21 -36.21
C MET A 1 8.19 0.62 -34.80
N LYS A 2 8.70 1.27 -33.75
CA LYS A 2 8.68 0.70 -32.35
C LYS A 2 7.27 0.46 -31.78
N LYS A 3 6.24 1.25 -32.15
CA LYS A 3 4.85 1.09 -31.70
C LYS A 3 4.14 -0.12 -32.32
N LEU A 4 4.52 -0.50 -33.54
CA LEU A 4 3.97 -1.68 -34.21
C LEU A 4 4.52 -2.99 -33.60
N ILE A 5 5.74 -2.96 -33.08
CA ILE A 5 6.40 -4.11 -32.46
C ILE A 5 5.74 -4.49 -31.14
N VAL A 6 5.28 -3.51 -30.35
CA VAL A 6 4.59 -3.78 -29.06
C VAL A 6 3.20 -4.40 -29.31
N ILE A 7 2.46 -3.90 -30.27
CA ILE A 7 1.15 -4.46 -30.66
C ILE A 7 1.33 -5.87 -31.26
N LEU A 8 2.33 -6.08 -32.09
CA LEU A 8 2.68 -7.39 -32.65
C LEU A 8 3.18 -8.36 -31.56
N ALA A 9 3.94 -7.90 -30.57
CA ALA A 9 4.38 -8.74 -29.45
C ALA A 9 3.21 -9.18 -28.54
N VAL A 10 2.27 -8.28 -28.24
CA VAL A 10 1.04 -8.61 -27.51
C VAL A 10 0.15 -9.55 -28.34
N SER A 11 0.00 -9.29 -29.62
CA SER A 11 -0.77 -10.15 -30.53
C SER A 11 -0.10 -11.51 -30.74
N ALA A 12 1.24 -11.57 -30.78
CA ALA A 12 1.98 -12.82 -30.89
C ALA A 12 1.96 -13.64 -29.60
N MET A 13 1.99 -13.00 -28.41
CA MET A 13 1.76 -13.69 -27.15
C MET A 13 0.34 -14.27 -27.07
N VAL A 14 -0.68 -13.50 -27.45
CA VAL A 14 -2.07 -14.01 -27.50
C VAL A 14 -2.20 -15.13 -28.54
N GLY A 15 -1.54 -15.03 -29.69
CA GLY A 15 -1.56 -16.04 -30.73
C GLY A 15 -0.78 -17.31 -30.39
N ALA A 16 0.32 -17.24 -29.65
CA ALA A 16 1.12 -18.40 -29.24
C ALA A 16 0.41 -19.28 -28.18
N PHE A 17 -0.52 -18.72 -27.41
CA PHE A 17 -1.34 -19.48 -26.45
C PHE A 17 -2.52 -20.22 -27.09
N THR A 18 -2.84 -19.98 -28.35
CA THR A 18 -3.99 -20.63 -29.01
C THR A 18 -3.70 -22.04 -29.55
N ALA A 19 -2.48 -22.55 -29.43
CA ALA A 19 -2.07 -23.76 -30.17
C ALA A 19 -2.18 -25.09 -29.40
N THR A 20 -2.42 -25.16 -28.06
CA THR A 20 -2.40 -26.46 -27.37
C THR A 20 -3.32 -26.65 -26.16
N ALA A 21 -3.97 -25.61 -25.65
CA ALA A 21 -5.12 -25.71 -24.75
C ALA A 21 -5.85 -24.39 -24.87
N MET A 22 -7.14 -24.39 -25.20
CA MET A 22 -7.94 -23.17 -25.23
C MET A 22 -7.97 -22.57 -23.81
N ALA A 23 -7.04 -21.66 -23.53
CA ALA A 23 -7.05 -20.89 -22.31
C ALA A 23 -8.23 -19.91 -22.36
N ASP A 24 -9.10 -19.94 -21.37
CA ASP A 24 -10.07 -18.88 -21.19
C ASP A 24 -9.33 -17.59 -20.88
N VAL A 25 -9.48 -16.60 -21.73
CA VAL A 25 -8.92 -15.26 -21.54
C VAL A 25 -10.05 -14.28 -21.30
N SER A 26 -10.01 -13.58 -20.18
CA SER A 26 -10.95 -12.49 -19.90
C SER A 26 -10.20 -11.16 -19.74
N LEU A 27 -10.55 -10.19 -20.58
CA LEU A 27 -10.02 -8.83 -20.51
C LEU A 27 -10.82 -8.02 -19.49
N TYR A 28 -10.19 -7.07 -18.83
CA TYR A 28 -10.86 -6.13 -17.94
C TYR A 28 -10.10 -4.80 -17.87
N GLY A 29 -10.81 -3.76 -17.42
CA GLY A 29 -10.19 -2.47 -17.15
C GLY A 29 -10.99 -1.65 -16.15
N SER A 30 -10.37 -0.59 -15.65
CA SER A 30 -10.96 0.37 -14.76
C SER A 30 -10.40 1.75 -15.06
N ALA A 31 -11.23 2.63 -15.62
CA ALA A 31 -10.93 4.05 -15.73
C ALA A 31 -11.35 4.76 -14.46
N ARG A 32 -10.44 5.55 -13.89
CA ARG A 32 -10.67 6.25 -12.62
C ARG A 32 -10.22 7.69 -12.75
N PHE A 33 -10.99 8.60 -12.15
CA PHE A 33 -10.69 10.02 -12.15
C PHE A 33 -10.93 10.61 -10.77
N ARG A 34 -10.20 11.67 -10.43
CA ARG A 34 -10.22 12.32 -9.12
C ARG A 34 -10.46 13.81 -9.30
N THR A 35 -11.43 14.31 -8.54
CA THR A 35 -11.74 15.73 -8.45
C THR A 35 -11.87 16.08 -6.97
N TYR A 36 -10.79 16.51 -6.35
CA TYR A 36 -10.73 16.80 -4.93
C TYR A 36 -10.22 18.22 -4.70
N TYR A 37 -10.67 18.82 -3.62
CA TYR A 37 -10.12 20.01 -3.04
C TYR A 37 -9.53 19.64 -1.67
N ALA A 38 -8.26 19.94 -1.46
CA ALA A 38 -7.55 19.68 -0.23
C ALA A 38 -7.08 21.00 0.37
N THR A 39 -7.28 21.18 1.66
CA THR A 39 -6.69 22.24 2.46
C THR A 39 -5.78 21.59 3.48
N VAL A 40 -4.53 22.02 3.54
CA VAL A 40 -3.50 21.51 4.44
C VAL A 40 -2.97 22.64 5.29
N ASP A 41 -3.06 22.47 6.60
CA ASP A 41 -2.31 23.26 7.58
C ASP A 41 -1.01 22.49 7.90
N ASN A 42 0.11 23.17 7.83
CA ASN A 42 1.43 22.55 8.06
C ASN A 42 1.92 22.71 9.52
N GLY A 43 1.06 23.15 10.46
CA GLY A 43 1.39 23.34 11.87
C GLY A 43 2.41 24.46 12.14
N VAL A 44 2.76 25.26 11.14
CA VAL A 44 3.72 26.35 11.31
C VAL A 44 3.01 27.61 11.76
N ALA A 45 3.26 28.09 12.96
CA ALA A 45 2.62 29.27 13.52
C ALA A 45 2.80 30.49 12.59
N GLY A 46 1.68 31.07 12.12
CA GLY A 46 1.62 32.21 11.22
C GLY A 46 1.80 31.89 9.73
N ALA A 47 1.92 30.62 9.35
CA ALA A 47 1.80 30.21 7.95
C ALA A 47 0.32 30.19 7.53
N GLU A 48 0.05 30.50 6.27
CA GLU A 48 -1.27 30.32 5.67
C GLU A 48 -1.46 28.83 5.29
N SER A 49 -2.68 28.32 5.45
CA SER A 49 -3.03 26.97 4.97
C SER A 49 -2.92 26.91 3.45
N ASP A 50 -2.32 25.87 2.93
CA ASP A 50 -2.23 25.64 1.49
C ASP A 50 -3.49 24.93 0.98
N SER A 51 -4.00 25.33 -0.18
CA SER A 51 -5.24 24.79 -0.73
C SER A 51 -5.09 24.47 -2.21
N ASP A 52 -5.33 23.23 -2.57
CA ASP A 52 -5.15 22.71 -3.92
C ASP A 52 -6.38 22.02 -4.48
N LEU A 53 -6.65 22.24 -5.78
CA LEU A 53 -7.61 21.48 -6.56
C LEU A 53 -6.89 20.32 -7.29
N GLU A 54 -7.18 19.10 -6.92
CA GLU A 54 -6.71 17.92 -7.61
C GLU A 54 -7.68 17.50 -8.72
N TRP A 55 -7.22 17.53 -9.97
CA TRP A 55 -7.99 17.13 -11.14
C TRP A 55 -7.15 16.23 -12.03
N ARG A 56 -7.19 14.92 -11.81
CA ARG A 56 -6.30 13.96 -12.49
C ARG A 56 -6.86 12.54 -12.59
N MET A 57 -6.19 11.74 -13.40
CA MET A 57 -6.43 10.28 -13.41
C MET A 57 -6.22 9.68 -12.03
N GLY A 58 -7.20 8.90 -11.57
CA GLY A 58 -7.19 8.28 -10.26
C GLY A 58 -6.18 7.14 -10.16
N HIS A 59 -5.73 6.88 -8.93
CA HIS A 59 -4.95 5.69 -8.63
C HIS A 59 -5.67 4.43 -9.10
N LEU A 60 -4.91 3.40 -9.48
CA LEU A 60 -5.43 2.11 -9.93
C LEU A 60 -6.24 2.16 -11.23
N THR A 61 -6.14 3.25 -12.04
CA THR A 61 -6.56 3.20 -13.45
C THR A 61 -5.74 2.13 -14.14
N ARG A 62 -6.40 1.11 -14.70
CA ARG A 62 -5.73 -0.12 -15.13
C ARG A 62 -6.47 -0.85 -16.22
N PHE A 63 -5.75 -1.71 -16.90
CA PHE A 63 -6.30 -2.76 -17.75
C PHE A 63 -5.48 -4.04 -17.59
N GLY A 64 -6.07 -5.17 -17.93
CA GLY A 64 -5.40 -6.44 -17.75
C GLY A 64 -6.18 -7.60 -18.36
N ALA A 65 -5.62 -8.79 -18.18
CA ALA A 65 -6.19 -10.06 -18.60
C ALA A 65 -6.02 -11.12 -17.50
N ASN A 66 -7.03 -11.97 -17.36
CA ASN A 66 -6.92 -13.20 -16.59
C ASN A 66 -6.86 -14.37 -17.57
N PHE A 67 -6.08 -15.38 -17.22
CA PHE A 67 -5.84 -16.59 -18.01
C PHE A 67 -6.21 -17.81 -17.18
N LYS A 68 -6.91 -18.77 -17.78
CA LYS A 68 -7.22 -20.05 -17.14
C LYS A 68 -7.11 -21.17 -18.16
N ALA A 69 -6.28 -22.18 -17.85
CA ALA A 69 -6.10 -23.36 -18.66
C ALA A 69 -5.88 -24.56 -17.72
N ASP A 70 -6.87 -25.46 -17.61
CA ASP A 70 -6.87 -26.61 -16.73
C ASP A 70 -6.42 -26.24 -15.28
N LYS A 71 -5.25 -26.70 -14.86
CA LYS A 71 -4.65 -26.47 -13.53
C LYS A 71 -3.83 -25.18 -13.45
N ILE A 72 -3.72 -24.42 -14.55
CA ILE A 72 -2.93 -23.19 -14.59
C ILE A 72 -3.86 -21.99 -14.63
N THR A 73 -3.58 -21.03 -13.78
CA THR A 73 -4.19 -19.69 -13.81
C THR A 73 -3.10 -18.63 -13.89
N GLY A 74 -3.41 -17.51 -14.49
CA GLY A 74 -2.47 -16.40 -14.60
C GLY A 74 -3.17 -15.05 -14.65
N LYS A 75 -2.41 -14.01 -14.45
CA LYS A 75 -2.90 -12.63 -14.53
C LYS A 75 -1.81 -11.72 -15.07
N PHE A 76 -2.26 -10.81 -15.92
CA PHE A 76 -1.49 -9.66 -16.35
C PHE A 76 -2.29 -8.39 -16.06
N GLU A 77 -1.65 -7.36 -15.47
CA GLU A 77 -2.28 -6.08 -15.20
C GLU A 77 -1.27 -4.95 -15.33
N MET A 78 -1.63 -3.91 -16.06
CA MET A 78 -0.88 -2.68 -16.18
C MET A 78 -1.62 -1.49 -15.58
N ASP A 79 -0.88 -0.57 -15.00
CA ASP A 79 -1.31 0.76 -14.60
C ASP A 79 -1.27 1.67 -15.84
N ALA A 80 -2.33 2.39 -16.07
CA ALA A 80 -2.48 3.30 -17.20
C ALA A 80 -2.65 4.77 -16.74
N ARG A 81 -2.00 5.16 -15.65
CA ARG A 81 -2.05 6.54 -15.18
C ARG A 81 -1.29 7.46 -16.14
N ALA A 82 -1.92 8.58 -16.51
CA ALA A 82 -1.21 9.71 -17.08
C ALA A 82 -0.56 10.52 -15.92
N GLY A 83 0.72 10.81 -16.06
CA GLY A 83 1.50 11.56 -15.07
C GLY A 83 2.52 10.71 -14.32
N GLY A 84 3.69 11.26 -14.04
CA GLY A 84 4.79 10.63 -13.31
C GLY A 84 4.46 10.37 -11.84
N ALA A 85 5.16 9.41 -11.23
CA ALA A 85 5.17 9.27 -9.79
C ALA A 85 5.73 10.56 -9.15
N GLY A 86 4.99 11.18 -8.24
CA GLY A 86 5.44 12.35 -7.48
C GLY A 86 4.90 13.71 -7.95
N SER A 87 4.04 13.74 -8.96
CA SER A 87 3.35 14.98 -9.29
C SER A 87 2.25 15.24 -8.26
N THR A 88 2.51 16.13 -7.31
CA THR A 88 1.47 16.97 -6.72
C THR A 88 0.94 17.81 -7.88
N GLY A 89 -0.03 17.23 -8.61
CA GLY A 89 -0.39 17.78 -9.91
C GLY A 89 -1.36 18.91 -9.78
N ASN A 90 -0.85 20.10 -9.61
CA ASN A 90 -1.56 21.32 -9.98
C ASN A 90 -1.80 21.31 -11.47
N ILE A 91 -2.94 21.81 -11.91
CA ILE A 91 -3.31 21.95 -13.32
C ILE A 91 -2.23 22.68 -14.13
N GLU A 92 -1.42 23.50 -13.46
CA GLU A 92 -0.36 24.32 -14.04
C GLU A 92 1.00 23.62 -14.18
N SER A 93 1.25 22.51 -13.50
CA SER A 93 2.58 21.85 -13.51
C SER A 93 2.74 20.73 -14.54
N ASP A 94 1.81 20.55 -15.48
CA ASP A 94 1.97 19.61 -16.60
C ASP A 94 2.91 20.19 -17.69
N SER A 95 4.06 20.73 -17.23
CA SER A 95 5.14 21.20 -18.08
C SER A 95 5.89 20.02 -18.69
N GLY A 96 5.29 19.38 -19.68
CA GLY A 96 6.05 18.64 -20.69
C GLY A 96 6.52 17.23 -20.36
N ALA A 97 6.22 16.66 -19.21
CA ALA A 97 6.54 15.26 -18.91
C ALA A 97 5.53 14.36 -19.62
N SER A 98 5.98 13.80 -20.70
CA SER A 98 5.34 12.82 -21.59
C SER A 98 3.82 12.62 -21.40
N ARG A 99 3.04 13.23 -22.29
CA ARG A 99 1.57 13.07 -22.41
C ARG A 99 1.10 11.62 -22.56
N LEU A 100 2.01 10.67 -22.59
CA LEU A 100 1.77 9.23 -22.77
C LEU A 100 1.88 8.45 -21.46
N GLY A 101 1.83 9.08 -20.28
CA GLY A 101 1.85 8.41 -18.98
C GLY A 101 2.74 7.16 -18.95
N ASN A 102 3.49 6.93 -17.93
CA ASN A 102 4.28 5.71 -17.80
C ASN A 102 3.35 4.51 -17.55
N MET A 103 3.20 3.65 -18.54
CA MET A 103 2.56 2.34 -18.33
C MET A 103 3.46 1.52 -17.41
N ARG A 104 2.92 1.08 -16.27
CA ARG A 104 3.65 0.34 -15.26
C ARG A 104 3.05 -1.06 -15.08
N LEU A 105 3.90 -2.08 -15.08
CA LEU A 105 3.49 -3.43 -14.72
C LEU A 105 3.00 -3.46 -13.28
N ARG A 106 1.76 -3.92 -13.05
CA ARG A 106 1.16 -4.09 -11.74
C ARG A 106 1.22 -5.54 -11.27
N GLN A 107 0.72 -6.43 -12.11
CA GLN A 107 0.69 -7.85 -11.83
C GLN A 107 1.11 -8.63 -13.06
N LEU A 108 1.97 -9.59 -12.87
CA LEU A 108 2.32 -10.62 -13.84
C LEU A 108 2.69 -11.87 -13.07
N TRP A 109 1.78 -12.82 -13.03
CA TRP A 109 1.99 -14.07 -12.30
C TRP A 109 1.31 -15.24 -12.98
N GLY A 110 1.89 -16.42 -12.77
CA GLY A 110 1.30 -17.71 -13.07
C GLY A 110 1.16 -18.55 -11.81
N GLN A 111 0.11 -19.35 -11.73
CA GLN A 111 -0.18 -20.25 -10.64
C GLN A 111 -0.53 -21.63 -11.16
N TYR A 112 0.09 -22.66 -10.59
CA TYR A 112 -0.17 -24.07 -10.87
C TYR A 112 -0.85 -24.73 -9.68
N ASP A 113 -1.96 -25.41 -9.94
CA ASP A 113 -2.67 -26.24 -8.96
C ASP A 113 -2.16 -27.69 -9.06
N PHE A 114 -1.42 -28.13 -8.03
CA PHE A 114 -0.88 -29.50 -7.98
C PHE A 114 -1.78 -30.46 -7.18
N GLY A 115 -3.01 -30.07 -6.87
CA GLY A 115 -4.03 -30.87 -6.18
C GLY A 115 -4.02 -30.67 -4.65
N ALA A 116 -2.92 -30.96 -3.98
CA ALA A 116 -2.76 -30.73 -2.53
C ALA A 116 -2.58 -29.24 -2.18
N GLY A 117 -2.28 -28.40 -3.16
CA GLY A 117 -2.04 -26.97 -2.98
C GLY A 117 -1.77 -26.27 -4.31
N LYS A 118 -1.36 -24.99 -4.20
CA LYS A 118 -1.06 -24.16 -5.37
C LYS A 118 0.29 -23.50 -5.21
N LEU A 119 1.06 -23.44 -6.30
CA LEU A 119 2.30 -22.70 -6.41
C LEU A 119 2.07 -21.50 -7.35
N MET A 120 2.31 -20.30 -6.87
CA MET A 120 2.30 -19.07 -7.67
C MET A 120 3.72 -18.49 -7.75
N ILE A 121 4.11 -18.06 -8.93
CA ILE A 121 5.34 -17.32 -9.19
C ILE A 121 5.03 -16.04 -9.96
N GLY A 122 5.73 -14.96 -9.63
CA GLY A 122 5.63 -13.68 -10.34
C GLY A 122 5.29 -12.50 -9.44
N GLN A 123 4.94 -11.37 -10.04
CA GLN A 123 4.63 -10.13 -9.34
C GLN A 123 3.14 -10.05 -8.99
N ASN A 124 2.84 -9.93 -7.69
CA ASN A 124 1.48 -9.82 -7.17
C ASN A 124 1.46 -9.00 -5.87
N TYR A 125 0.27 -8.74 -5.34
CA TYR A 125 0.11 -8.19 -4.00
C TYR A 125 0.73 -9.12 -2.96
N PRO A 126 1.44 -8.58 -1.95
CA PRO A 126 1.93 -9.38 -0.82
C PRO A 126 0.78 -9.95 0.01
N LEU A 127 1.08 -10.83 0.95
CA LEU A 127 0.06 -11.41 1.83
C LEU A 127 -0.35 -10.44 2.94
N TYR A 128 0.55 -9.55 3.35
CA TYR A 128 0.28 -8.44 4.28
C TYR A 128 -0.37 -7.28 3.54
N ASP A 129 -1.57 -7.51 2.98
CA ASP A 129 -2.38 -6.49 2.30
C ASP A 129 -3.88 -6.81 2.49
N ALA A 130 -4.57 -5.97 3.26
CA ALA A 130 -5.96 -6.20 3.60
C ALA A 130 -6.71 -4.89 3.92
N PRO A 131 -7.12 -4.11 2.90
CA PRO A 131 -7.83 -2.87 3.10
C PRO A 131 -9.18 -3.08 3.82
N VAL A 132 -9.53 -2.14 4.68
CA VAL A 132 -10.77 -2.12 5.48
C VAL A 132 -11.72 -1.04 4.97
N SER A 133 -11.23 0.19 4.80
CA SER A 133 -11.99 1.35 4.37
C SER A 133 -12.22 1.41 2.85
N GLY A 134 -13.35 1.96 2.44
CA GLY A 134 -13.70 2.25 1.05
C GLY A 134 -13.27 3.62 0.53
N ILE A 135 -12.59 4.44 1.33
CA ILE A 135 -12.05 5.75 0.93
C ILE A 135 -11.10 5.57 -0.26
N ASN A 136 -11.22 6.43 -1.27
CA ASN A 136 -10.43 6.35 -2.51
C ASN A 136 -9.41 7.48 -2.68
N TYR A 137 -9.52 8.57 -1.92
CA TYR A 137 -8.51 9.65 -1.96
C TYR A 137 -7.13 9.08 -1.66
N TYR A 138 -6.97 8.36 -0.55
CA TYR A 138 -5.76 7.59 -0.29
C TYR A 138 -5.80 6.27 -1.05
N SER A 139 -4.76 5.97 -1.80
CA SER A 139 -4.66 4.71 -2.54
C SER A 139 -4.63 3.53 -1.56
N GLY A 140 -5.65 2.68 -1.58
CA GLY A 140 -5.76 1.56 -0.63
C GLY A 140 -6.61 1.88 0.62
N GLY A 141 -7.42 2.94 0.58
CA GLY A 141 -8.22 3.39 1.71
C GLY A 141 -7.35 4.08 2.77
N LEU A 142 -7.54 3.75 4.02
CA LEU A 142 -6.79 4.31 5.14
C LEU A 142 -5.59 3.45 5.56
N GLN A 143 -5.04 2.61 4.64
CA GLN A 143 -3.90 1.75 4.95
C GLN A 143 -2.64 2.49 5.44
N PRO A 144 -2.27 3.69 4.92
CA PRO A 144 -1.11 4.43 5.41
C PRO A 144 -1.22 4.87 6.87
N PHE A 145 -2.45 4.98 7.40
CA PHE A 145 -2.77 5.48 8.72
C PHE A 145 -3.01 4.33 9.73
N GLY A 146 -2.15 3.32 9.72
CA GLY A 146 -2.25 2.18 10.63
C GLY A 146 -3.01 0.97 10.08
N GLY A 147 -3.31 0.94 8.79
CA GLY A 147 -3.94 -0.21 8.15
C GLY A 147 -2.96 -1.30 7.75
N ILE A 148 -3.50 -2.45 7.34
CA ILE A 148 -2.72 -3.59 6.85
C ILE A 148 -2.41 -3.36 5.38
N GLY A 149 -1.23 -2.86 5.07
CA GLY A 149 -0.84 -2.51 3.71
C GLY A 149 0.67 -2.46 3.49
N TYR A 150 1.06 -2.50 2.22
CA TYR A 150 2.42 -2.50 1.76
C TYR A 150 2.67 -1.30 0.84
N ASP A 151 3.73 -0.52 1.08
CA ASP A 151 4.03 0.72 0.35
C ASP A 151 4.24 0.46 -1.15
N VAL A 152 5.08 -0.51 -1.51
CA VAL A 152 5.35 -0.88 -2.90
C VAL A 152 4.15 -1.55 -3.58
N ALA A 153 3.16 -1.95 -2.83
CA ALA A 153 1.89 -2.56 -3.19
C ALA A 153 1.98 -3.91 -3.94
N ARG A 154 3.01 -4.16 -4.76
CA ARG A 154 3.18 -5.41 -5.53
C ARG A 154 4.66 -5.71 -5.71
N THR A 155 5.04 -6.96 -5.45
CA THR A 155 6.42 -7.41 -5.53
C THR A 155 6.50 -8.81 -6.11
N SER A 156 7.66 -9.15 -6.65
CA SER A 156 7.98 -10.50 -7.11
C SER A 156 7.94 -11.47 -5.93
N GLN A 157 7.34 -12.63 -6.11
CA GLN A 157 7.19 -13.60 -5.05
C GLN A 157 7.03 -15.02 -5.56
N LEU A 158 7.43 -15.95 -4.71
CA LEU A 158 7.05 -17.35 -4.76
C LEU A 158 6.04 -17.58 -3.63
N ARG A 159 4.83 -18.05 -3.95
CA ARG A 159 3.76 -18.26 -2.97
C ARG A 159 3.23 -19.69 -3.03
N LEU A 160 3.08 -20.29 -1.86
CA LEU A 160 2.38 -21.54 -1.69
C LEU A 160 1.04 -21.30 -1.00
N THR A 161 0.03 -22.05 -1.43
CA THR A 161 -1.33 -21.98 -0.85
C THR A 161 -1.82 -23.39 -0.56
N PHE A 162 -2.27 -23.63 0.67
CA PHE A 162 -2.84 -24.87 1.16
C PHE A 162 -4.18 -24.57 1.86
N GLY A 163 -5.29 -24.78 1.14
CA GLY A 163 -6.60 -24.35 1.61
C GLY A 163 -6.63 -22.84 1.89
N ASP A 164 -6.93 -22.45 3.11
CA ASP A 164 -6.99 -21.05 3.57
C ASP A 164 -5.65 -20.49 4.07
N PHE A 165 -4.64 -21.35 4.19
CA PHE A 165 -3.28 -20.94 4.59
C PHE A 165 -2.41 -20.64 3.38
N ARG A 166 -1.63 -19.56 3.47
CA ARG A 166 -0.68 -19.10 2.46
C ARG A 166 0.64 -18.72 3.09
N VAL A 167 1.73 -19.05 2.40
CA VAL A 167 3.08 -18.56 2.70
C VAL A 167 3.69 -18.00 1.42
N ALA A 168 4.39 -16.88 1.53
CA ALA A 168 5.07 -16.23 0.41
C ALA A 168 6.51 -15.88 0.79
N PHE A 169 7.40 -16.01 -0.19
CA PHE A 169 8.81 -15.62 -0.13
C PHE A 169 9.01 -14.46 -1.10
N LEU A 170 9.51 -13.34 -0.61
CA LEU A 170 9.65 -12.07 -1.32
C LEU A 170 11.08 -11.54 -1.17
N PRO A 171 11.55 -10.66 -2.07
CA PRO A 171 12.76 -9.90 -1.81
C PRO A 171 12.61 -9.07 -0.53
N PRO A 172 13.63 -9.02 0.35
CA PRO A 172 13.65 -8.08 1.45
C PRO A 172 13.59 -6.64 0.95
N ASP A 173 12.94 -5.76 1.69
CA ASP A 173 13.02 -4.32 1.46
C ASP A 173 14.24 -3.77 2.20
N THR A 174 15.24 -3.33 1.44
CA THR A 174 16.49 -2.77 1.95
C THR A 174 16.71 -1.33 1.48
N SER A 175 15.68 -0.73 0.88
CA SER A 175 15.78 0.58 0.24
C SER A 175 15.61 1.76 1.21
N LYS A 176 15.17 1.48 2.43
CA LYS A 176 14.90 2.53 3.42
C LYS A 176 16.19 2.94 4.15
N THR A 177 16.41 4.23 4.21
CA THR A 177 17.50 4.82 5.00
C THR A 177 17.25 4.64 6.50
N ILE A 178 18.32 4.57 7.27
CA ILE A 178 18.27 4.49 8.72
C ILE A 178 18.75 5.83 9.27
N PRO A 179 17.90 6.59 9.99
CA PRO A 179 18.33 7.82 10.64
C PRO A 179 19.36 7.57 11.73
N GLY A 180 20.32 8.47 11.89
CA GLY A 180 21.32 8.46 12.96
C GLY A 180 21.31 9.78 13.71
N GLY A 181 20.44 9.94 14.69
CA GLY A 181 20.25 11.21 15.37
C GLY A 181 19.88 12.32 14.37
N SER A 182 20.70 13.38 14.29
CA SER A 182 20.46 14.50 13.35
C SER A 182 20.89 14.23 11.90
N ASN A 183 21.41 13.06 11.57
CA ASN A 183 21.96 12.74 10.26
C ASN A 183 21.46 11.38 9.75
N THR A 184 21.32 11.25 8.44
CA THR A 184 21.12 9.94 7.79
C THR A 184 22.41 9.14 7.84
N ILE A 185 22.35 7.92 8.34
CA ILE A 185 23.49 7.00 8.32
C ILE A 185 23.66 6.42 6.92
N ASN A 186 24.79 6.66 6.31
CA ASN A 186 25.20 5.99 5.10
C ASN A 186 25.99 4.72 5.48
N TYR A 187 25.58 3.60 4.90
CA TYR A 187 26.30 2.33 5.00
C TYR A 187 26.81 1.92 3.63
N SER A 188 27.94 1.20 3.59
CA SER A 188 28.62 0.89 2.33
C SER A 188 27.97 -0.30 1.61
N GLU A 189 27.42 -1.25 2.36
CA GLU A 189 26.91 -2.49 1.81
C GLU A 189 25.73 -3.02 2.63
N VAL A 190 24.81 -3.70 1.93
CA VAL A 190 23.68 -4.41 2.53
C VAL A 190 23.74 -5.88 2.12
N ASN A 191 23.78 -6.78 3.10
CA ASN A 191 23.79 -8.21 2.91
C ASN A 191 22.46 -8.82 3.27
N THR A 192 21.87 -9.59 2.34
CA THR A 192 20.64 -10.33 2.54
C THR A 192 20.88 -11.83 2.40
N THR A 193 20.66 -12.58 3.47
CA THR A 193 20.85 -14.04 3.48
C THR A 193 19.55 -14.80 3.28
N PHE A 194 18.43 -14.23 3.75
CA PHE A 194 17.13 -14.86 3.69
C PHE A 194 16.10 -13.98 2.97
N PRO A 195 15.15 -14.58 2.24
CA PRO A 195 14.02 -13.83 1.70
C PRO A 195 13.13 -13.32 2.84
N LYS A 196 12.40 -12.24 2.56
CA LYS A 196 11.24 -11.85 3.37
C LYS A 196 10.22 -12.97 3.33
N VAL A 197 9.65 -13.32 4.49
CA VAL A 197 8.62 -14.36 4.60
C VAL A 197 7.32 -13.72 5.06
N GLU A 198 6.24 -14.02 4.36
CA GLU A 198 4.89 -13.64 4.76
C GLU A 198 4.00 -14.85 4.90
N VAL A 199 3.11 -14.80 5.89
CA VAL A 199 2.09 -15.82 6.12
C VAL A 199 0.71 -15.15 6.20
N ARG A 200 -0.30 -15.90 5.77
CA ARG A 200 -1.70 -15.46 5.90
C ARG A 200 -2.62 -16.65 6.06
N TYR A 201 -3.56 -16.54 6.99
CA TYR A 201 -4.66 -17.46 7.17
C TYR A 201 -6.00 -16.73 7.04
N ASP A 202 -6.88 -17.24 6.17
CA ASP A 202 -8.21 -16.67 5.94
C ASP A 202 -9.28 -17.59 6.52
N MET A 203 -9.98 -17.14 7.55
CA MET A 203 -11.11 -17.83 8.15
C MET A 203 -12.42 -17.18 7.68
N LYS A 204 -13.31 -17.97 7.09
CA LYS A 204 -14.61 -17.53 6.61
C LYS A 204 -15.71 -18.23 7.37
N MET A 205 -16.66 -17.47 7.83
CA MET A 205 -17.90 -17.90 8.48
C MET A 205 -19.07 -17.16 7.79
N ASP A 206 -20.31 -17.62 7.99
CA ASP A 206 -21.45 -17.12 7.24
C ASP A 206 -21.59 -15.58 7.24
N ALA A 207 -21.57 -14.97 8.41
CA ALA A 207 -21.76 -13.52 8.57
C ALA A 207 -20.44 -12.74 8.67
N PHE A 208 -19.31 -13.39 8.90
CA PHE A 208 -18.03 -12.71 9.10
C PHE A 208 -16.83 -13.48 8.56
N ALA A 209 -15.77 -12.74 8.29
CA ALA A 209 -14.48 -13.28 7.85
C ALA A 209 -13.36 -12.65 8.69
N LEU A 210 -12.39 -13.46 9.06
CA LEU A 210 -11.16 -13.03 9.72
C LEU A 210 -9.96 -13.38 8.84
N ASN A 211 -8.99 -12.47 8.79
CA ASN A 211 -7.72 -12.70 8.14
C ASN A 211 -6.62 -12.43 9.15
N PHE A 212 -5.73 -13.37 9.34
CA PHE A 212 -4.53 -13.26 10.16
C PHE A 212 -3.33 -13.19 9.24
N MET A 213 -2.47 -12.20 9.43
CA MET A 213 -1.33 -11.94 8.58
C MET A 213 -0.10 -11.65 9.42
N GLY A 214 1.05 -12.10 8.94
CA GLY A 214 2.33 -11.78 9.54
C GLY A 214 3.42 -11.77 8.49
N GLY A 215 4.47 -11.03 8.75
CA GLY A 215 5.64 -10.96 7.91
C GLY A 215 6.90 -10.71 8.71
N TRP A 216 8.02 -11.19 8.21
CA TRP A 216 9.33 -11.05 8.82
C TRP A 216 10.40 -10.89 7.76
N GLN A 217 11.39 -10.04 8.03
CA GLN A 217 12.63 -9.93 7.27
C GLN A 217 13.79 -9.53 8.17
N THR A 218 15.00 -9.84 7.71
CA THR A 218 16.24 -9.33 8.29
C THR A 218 17.27 -9.14 7.20
N TYR A 219 18.13 -8.13 7.36
CA TYR A 219 19.30 -7.90 6.54
C TYR A 219 20.39 -7.26 7.38
N GLU A 220 21.65 -7.43 6.95
CA GLU A 220 22.82 -6.86 7.61
C GLU A 220 23.28 -5.60 6.85
N ILE A 221 23.62 -4.57 7.59
CA ILE A 221 24.27 -3.36 7.07
C ILE A 221 25.73 -3.33 7.51
N GLU A 222 26.64 -2.97 6.58
CA GLU A 222 28.07 -2.91 6.84
C GLU A 222 28.60 -1.48 6.78
N ASP A 223 29.69 -1.24 7.52
CA ASP A 223 30.46 0.01 7.53
C ASP A 223 29.67 1.28 7.94
N TYR A 224 28.61 1.12 8.75
CA TYR A 224 27.81 2.26 9.18
C TYR A 224 28.60 3.26 10.07
N ASN A 225 29.70 2.84 10.68
CA ASN A 225 30.54 3.69 11.54
C ASN A 225 31.34 4.74 10.76
N GLN A 226 31.47 4.63 9.43
CA GLN A 226 32.11 5.71 8.63
C GLN A 226 31.27 7.00 8.70
N ALA A 227 29.92 6.88 8.76
CA ALA A 227 29.05 8.02 8.93
C ALA A 227 29.13 8.64 10.34
N LEU A 228 29.47 7.85 11.34
CA LEU A 228 29.67 8.28 12.74
C LEU A 228 31.11 8.78 13.04
N ASN A 229 32.01 8.79 12.07
CA ASN A 229 33.42 9.17 12.24
C ASN A 229 34.21 8.35 13.29
N THR A 230 33.77 7.13 13.58
CA THR A 230 34.42 6.29 14.60
C THR A 230 35.59 5.46 14.09
N GLY A 231 35.81 5.41 12.76
CA GLY A 231 36.96 4.78 12.12
C GLY A 231 37.03 3.24 12.17
N THR A 232 36.05 2.58 12.75
CA THR A 232 35.97 1.11 12.83
C THR A 232 34.80 0.60 11.99
N LYS A 233 35.09 -0.44 11.17
CA LYS A 233 34.01 -1.15 10.48
C LYS A 233 33.13 -1.85 11.48
N ALA A 234 31.83 -1.65 11.38
CA ALA A 234 30.85 -2.34 12.18
C ALA A 234 29.72 -2.88 11.31
N THR A 235 29.14 -3.98 11.74
CA THR A 235 27.98 -4.60 11.10
C THR A 235 26.83 -4.62 12.09
N GLU A 236 25.61 -4.39 11.61
CA GLU A 236 24.39 -4.44 12.41
C GLU A 236 23.27 -5.08 11.62
N ASN A 237 22.40 -5.83 12.31
CA ASN A 237 21.24 -6.49 11.70
C ASN A 237 19.99 -5.64 11.88
N VAL A 238 19.36 -5.28 10.77
CA VAL A 238 18.05 -4.64 10.76
C VAL A 238 16.99 -5.74 10.64
N THR A 239 16.27 -5.98 11.72
CA THR A 239 15.17 -6.95 11.75
C THR A 239 13.84 -6.22 11.80
N SER A 240 12.92 -6.61 10.94
CA SER A 240 11.58 -6.03 10.86
C SER A 240 10.51 -7.10 10.85
N TYR A 241 9.40 -6.87 11.53
CA TYR A 241 8.24 -7.75 11.44
C TYR A 241 6.92 -6.98 11.57
N VAL A 242 5.88 -7.56 10.99
CA VAL A 242 4.54 -7.01 11.00
C VAL A 242 3.53 -8.11 11.33
N LEU A 243 2.53 -7.73 12.12
CA LEU A 243 1.38 -8.57 12.43
C LEU A 243 0.11 -7.80 12.05
N GLY A 244 -0.89 -8.50 11.52
CA GLY A 244 -2.16 -7.89 11.13
C GLY A 244 -3.33 -8.85 11.33
N VAL A 245 -4.42 -8.31 11.84
CA VAL A 245 -5.71 -9.02 11.91
C VAL A 245 -6.77 -8.14 11.26
N ARG A 246 -7.51 -8.67 10.28
CA ARG A 246 -8.66 -8.01 9.70
C ARG A 246 -9.92 -8.81 9.95
N GLY A 247 -10.95 -8.15 10.51
CA GLY A 247 -12.31 -8.66 10.60
C GLY A 247 -13.23 -7.96 9.59
N LYS A 248 -14.16 -8.71 8.99
CA LYS A 248 -15.32 -8.16 8.26
C LYS A 248 -16.58 -8.88 8.70
N ALA A 249 -17.66 -8.14 8.93
CA ALA A 249 -18.95 -8.66 9.27
C ALA A 249 -20.04 -8.01 8.41
N ASN A 250 -21.07 -8.80 8.03
CA ASN A 250 -22.22 -8.34 7.26
C ASN A 250 -23.51 -8.61 8.06
N PHE A 251 -24.35 -7.61 8.20
CA PHE A 251 -25.60 -7.62 8.98
C PHE A 251 -26.75 -7.12 8.11
N GLY A 252 -27.17 -7.93 7.14
CA GLY A 252 -28.15 -7.51 6.15
C GLY A 252 -27.63 -6.35 5.29
N PRO A 253 -28.25 -5.14 5.36
CA PRO A 253 -27.78 -3.99 4.60
C PRO A 253 -26.54 -3.30 5.21
N ALA A 254 -26.22 -3.58 6.48
CA ALA A 254 -25.07 -3.05 7.17
C ALA A 254 -23.85 -3.95 7.04
N TYR A 255 -22.66 -3.35 7.09
CA TYR A 255 -21.41 -4.08 7.24
C TYR A 255 -20.45 -3.32 8.15
N ALA A 256 -19.54 -4.06 8.77
CA ALA A 256 -18.47 -3.52 9.58
C ALA A 256 -17.14 -4.14 9.14
N GLY A 257 -16.07 -3.35 9.24
CA GLY A 257 -14.69 -3.79 9.05
C GLY A 257 -13.81 -3.26 10.17
N LEU A 258 -12.85 -4.08 10.60
CA LEU A 258 -11.82 -3.71 11.58
C LEU A 258 -10.49 -4.30 11.15
N GLY A 259 -9.43 -3.50 11.14
CA GLY A 259 -8.05 -3.90 10.96
C GLY A 259 -7.23 -3.47 12.16
N LEU A 260 -6.41 -4.36 12.68
CA LEU A 260 -5.44 -4.10 13.74
C LEU A 260 -4.06 -4.47 13.23
N THR A 261 -3.05 -3.65 13.52
CA THR A 261 -1.66 -3.92 13.14
C THR A 261 -0.73 -3.67 14.31
N TYR A 262 0.32 -4.48 14.38
CA TYR A 262 1.52 -4.22 15.19
C TYR A 262 2.74 -4.40 14.31
N ARG A 263 3.69 -3.47 14.39
CA ARG A 263 4.86 -3.43 13.53
C ARG A 263 6.11 -3.12 14.35
N VAL A 264 7.22 -3.76 13.97
CA VAL A 264 8.56 -3.39 14.42
C VAL A 264 9.38 -3.06 13.18
N ASN A 265 9.94 -1.86 13.15
CA ASN A 265 10.64 -1.30 12.00
C ASN A 265 9.77 -1.37 10.71
N GLY A 266 8.51 -0.95 10.84
CA GLY A 266 7.47 -1.12 9.82
C GLY A 266 7.84 -0.50 8.48
N ASN A 267 8.47 0.68 8.49
CA ASN A 267 8.94 1.34 7.28
C ASN A 267 10.04 0.52 6.58
N ASN A 268 10.98 -0.06 7.33
CA ASN A 268 12.03 -0.93 6.77
C ASN A 268 11.50 -2.29 6.34
N TYR A 269 10.37 -2.73 6.90
CA TYR A 269 9.63 -3.88 6.39
C TYR A 269 9.00 -3.58 5.01
N GLY A 270 8.72 -2.33 4.70
CA GLY A 270 7.96 -1.87 3.55
C GLY A 270 6.46 -1.77 3.82
N ALA A 271 6.05 -1.71 5.10
CA ALA A 271 4.67 -1.41 5.44
C ALA A 271 4.32 0.02 5.02
N TRP A 272 3.08 0.23 4.61
CA TRP A 272 2.62 1.55 4.20
C TRP A 272 2.33 2.41 5.42
N THR A 273 3.10 3.48 5.57
CA THR A 273 2.99 4.41 6.69
C THR A 273 3.12 5.85 6.23
N VAL A 274 2.58 6.76 7.01
CA VAL A 274 2.80 8.21 6.93
C VAL A 274 3.67 8.71 8.09
N SER A 275 3.89 7.89 9.12
CA SER A 275 4.72 8.23 10.26
C SER A 275 6.21 8.24 9.91
N SER A 276 6.94 9.16 10.52
CA SER A 276 8.40 9.26 10.47
C SER A 276 9.10 8.31 11.47
N HIS A 277 8.38 7.82 12.49
CA HIS A 277 8.90 7.01 13.60
C HIS A 277 8.59 5.52 13.46
N GLU A 278 8.53 5.00 12.24
CA GLU A 278 8.47 3.55 11.95
C GLU A 278 9.78 2.98 11.38
N SER A 279 10.89 3.73 11.45
CA SER A 279 12.23 3.25 11.10
C SER A 279 13.11 3.16 12.34
N PRO A 280 13.98 2.14 12.46
CA PRO A 280 14.96 2.10 13.53
C PRO A 280 15.92 3.29 13.39
N ILE A 281 16.50 3.74 14.50
CA ILE A 281 17.48 4.81 14.52
C ILE A 281 18.75 4.38 15.26
N PHE A 282 19.90 4.96 14.91
CA PHE A 282 21.11 4.81 15.68
C PHE A 282 21.15 5.83 16.82
N GLN A 283 21.28 5.33 18.04
CA GLN A 283 21.60 6.13 19.22
C GLN A 283 23.05 5.77 19.65
N GLY A 284 24.00 6.60 19.27
CA GLY A 284 25.41 6.23 19.36
C GLY A 284 25.73 5.08 18.39
N ASN A 285 26.21 3.95 18.90
CA ASN A 285 26.50 2.75 18.13
C ASN A 285 25.40 1.69 18.19
N ASP A 286 24.33 1.92 18.95
CA ASP A 286 23.24 0.97 19.14
C ASP A 286 22.10 1.29 18.18
N LEU A 287 21.61 0.28 17.48
CA LEU A 287 20.39 0.37 16.70
C LEU A 287 19.19 0.21 17.64
N LYS A 288 18.30 1.21 17.64
CA LYS A 288 17.05 1.23 18.41
C LYS A 288 15.88 0.97 17.49
N ASP A 289 15.07 -0.02 17.85
CA ASP A 289 13.90 -0.39 17.08
C ASP A 289 12.78 0.64 17.20
N ALA A 290 12.02 0.79 16.14
CA ALA A 290 10.76 1.52 16.13
C ALA A 290 9.60 0.55 16.24
N THR A 291 8.58 0.91 17.03
CA THR A 291 7.35 0.15 17.12
C THR A 291 6.15 0.99 16.69
N ALA A 292 5.14 0.34 16.12
CA ALA A 292 3.90 1.01 15.77
C ALA A 292 2.68 0.10 15.99
N PHE A 293 1.60 0.74 16.43
CA PHE A 293 0.28 0.12 16.57
C PHE A 293 -0.73 0.90 15.74
N GLY A 294 -1.49 0.20 14.90
CA GLY A 294 -2.48 0.82 14.03
C GLY A 294 -3.85 0.17 14.11
N VAL A 295 -4.87 0.99 13.93
CA VAL A 295 -6.28 0.58 13.85
C VAL A 295 -6.93 1.22 12.65
N VAL A 296 -7.71 0.45 11.89
CA VAL A 296 -8.63 0.97 10.87
C VAL A 296 -9.99 0.35 11.09
N ALA A 297 -11.03 1.17 11.21
CA ALA A 297 -12.43 0.75 11.33
C ALA A 297 -13.27 1.35 10.21
N ALA A 298 -14.27 0.61 9.73
CA ALA A 298 -15.26 1.09 8.77
C ALA A 298 -16.64 0.53 9.11
N LEU A 299 -17.66 1.38 8.99
CA LEU A 299 -19.07 1.01 9.12
C LEU A 299 -19.81 1.48 7.88
N GLY A 300 -20.51 0.56 7.21
CA GLY A 300 -21.23 0.88 6.00
C GLY A 300 -22.69 0.42 6.04
N TRP A 301 -23.51 1.14 5.28
CA TRP A 301 -24.92 0.87 5.14
C TRP A 301 -25.35 0.95 3.67
N LYS A 302 -25.82 -0.16 3.11
CA LYS A 302 -26.45 -0.19 1.79
C LYS A 302 -27.89 0.33 1.92
N VAL A 303 -28.10 1.62 1.66
CA VAL A 303 -29.39 2.27 1.76
C VAL A 303 -30.38 1.70 0.74
N ASN A 304 -29.88 1.47 -0.49
CA ASN A 304 -30.59 0.81 -1.59
C ASN A 304 -29.57 0.30 -2.63
N ASP A 305 -30.03 -0.19 -3.78
CA ASP A 305 -29.13 -0.74 -4.81
C ASP A 305 -28.24 0.31 -5.47
N MET A 306 -28.64 1.58 -5.45
CA MET A 306 -27.86 2.68 -6.02
C MET A 306 -26.94 3.35 -5.01
N PHE A 307 -27.27 3.37 -3.71
CA PHE A 307 -26.58 4.18 -2.72
C PHE A 307 -26.10 3.38 -1.51
N THR A 308 -24.82 3.49 -1.23
CA THR A 308 -24.17 2.97 -0.01
C THR A 308 -23.45 4.09 0.69
N LEU A 309 -23.63 4.23 1.99
CA LEU A 309 -22.91 5.16 2.86
C LEU A 309 -21.88 4.38 3.67
N GLU A 310 -20.67 4.93 3.85
CA GLU A 310 -19.64 4.37 4.74
C GLU A 310 -18.95 5.49 5.51
N GLY A 311 -18.78 5.29 6.81
CA GLY A 311 -17.88 6.07 7.66
C GLY A 311 -16.67 5.22 8.04
N SER A 312 -15.49 5.82 8.05
CA SER A 312 -14.23 5.16 8.38
C SER A 312 -13.40 5.99 9.33
N TYR A 313 -12.62 5.31 10.18
CA TYR A 313 -11.64 5.90 11.08
C TYR A 313 -10.35 5.10 11.04
N ALA A 314 -9.23 5.77 11.14
CA ALA A 314 -7.91 5.15 11.28
C ALA A 314 -7.06 5.93 12.27
N MET A 315 -6.19 5.21 12.97
CA MET A 315 -5.15 5.80 13.82
C MET A 315 -3.88 4.97 13.74
N LEU A 316 -2.76 5.64 13.85
CA LEU A 316 -1.43 5.06 13.95
C LEU A 316 -0.68 5.76 15.06
N ASN A 317 -0.17 4.98 16.02
CA ASN A 317 0.76 5.44 17.03
C ASN A 317 2.10 4.77 16.78
N SER A 318 3.17 5.52 16.78
CA SER A 318 4.52 5.01 16.52
C SER A 318 5.54 5.67 17.45
N GLU A 319 6.51 4.88 17.88
CA GLU A 319 7.57 5.30 18.78
C GLU A 319 8.90 4.63 18.44
N VAL A 320 10.01 5.25 18.80
CA VAL A 320 11.34 4.66 18.74
C VAL A 320 11.87 4.49 20.15
N ASP A 321 12.34 3.28 20.50
CA ASP A 321 12.86 2.92 21.82
C ASP A 321 14.22 3.59 22.11
N THR A 322 14.18 4.87 22.47
CA THR A 322 15.35 5.69 22.79
C THR A 322 15.29 6.23 24.22
N ALA A 323 16.39 6.82 24.68
CA ALA A 323 16.45 7.43 26.02
C ALA A 323 15.60 8.71 26.15
N LEU A 324 15.22 9.32 25.03
CA LEU A 324 14.35 10.49 24.95
C LEU A 324 13.11 10.09 24.13
N ASP A 325 11.98 10.72 24.43
CA ASP A 325 10.73 10.42 23.73
C ASP A 325 10.83 10.77 22.24
N ASN A 326 10.47 9.81 21.40
CA ASN A 326 10.37 9.95 19.95
C ASN A 326 9.08 9.28 19.51
N GLU A 327 8.05 10.08 19.23
CA GLU A 327 6.69 9.62 18.90
C GLU A 327 6.16 10.39 17.69
N ASP A 328 5.37 9.72 16.86
CA ASP A 328 4.72 10.32 15.70
C ASP A 328 3.37 9.64 15.47
N ASP A 329 2.31 10.34 15.80
CA ASP A 329 0.96 9.84 15.83
C ASP A 329 0.09 10.53 14.78
N VAL A 330 -0.85 9.80 14.19
CA VAL A 330 -1.81 10.35 13.24
C VAL A 330 -3.17 9.72 13.39
N SER A 331 -4.21 10.50 13.17
CA SER A 331 -5.58 10.00 13.05
C SER A 331 -6.28 10.56 11.81
N VAL A 332 -7.17 9.75 11.25
CA VAL A 332 -7.96 10.13 10.06
C VAL A 332 -9.37 9.60 10.22
N TRP A 333 -10.35 10.42 9.89
CA TRP A 333 -11.69 9.93 9.69
C TRP A 333 -12.27 10.43 8.37
N GLY A 334 -13.24 9.71 7.82
CA GLY A 334 -13.87 10.13 6.59
C GLY A 334 -15.21 9.45 6.36
N VAL A 335 -15.97 10.06 5.47
CA VAL A 335 -17.28 9.57 5.03
C VAL A 335 -17.32 9.52 3.52
N ILE A 336 -17.85 8.45 2.97
CA ILE A 336 -18.07 8.29 1.54
C ILE A 336 -19.52 7.92 1.23
N GLY A 337 -20.03 8.46 0.12
CA GLY A 337 -21.31 8.10 -0.45
C GLY A 337 -21.11 7.41 -1.80
N LYS A 338 -21.11 6.08 -1.86
CA LYS A 338 -20.97 5.37 -3.13
C LYS A 338 -22.30 5.35 -3.89
N ILE A 339 -22.36 6.04 -5.02
CA ILE A 339 -23.49 6.06 -5.95
C ILE A 339 -23.17 5.14 -7.12
N THR A 340 -24.02 4.12 -7.34
CA THR A 340 -23.93 3.19 -8.47
C THR A 340 -24.93 3.63 -9.54
N LEU A 341 -24.48 4.28 -10.60
CA LEU A 341 -25.33 4.77 -11.69
C LEU A 341 -25.74 3.65 -12.65
N ALA A 342 -24.86 2.71 -12.87
CA ALA A 342 -25.06 1.50 -13.66
C ALA A 342 -24.06 0.42 -13.21
N PRO A 343 -24.24 -0.85 -13.60
CA PRO A 343 -23.23 -1.88 -13.36
C PRO A 343 -21.84 -1.45 -13.89
N GLY A 344 -20.87 -1.28 -12.97
CA GLY A 344 -19.51 -0.82 -13.30
C GLY A 344 -19.33 0.70 -13.33
N VAL A 345 -20.38 1.52 -13.11
CA VAL A 345 -20.29 3.01 -13.14
C VAL A 345 -20.57 3.59 -11.76
N TYR A 346 -19.58 4.26 -11.19
CA TYR A 346 -19.65 4.77 -9.82
C TYR A 346 -19.24 6.23 -9.73
N VAL A 347 -19.96 6.98 -8.89
CA VAL A 347 -19.64 8.33 -8.44
C VAL A 347 -19.56 8.27 -6.93
N ILE A 348 -18.42 8.66 -6.36
CA ILE A 348 -18.14 8.46 -4.94
C ILE A 348 -17.68 9.80 -4.34
N PRO A 349 -18.63 10.65 -3.86
CA PRO A 349 -18.28 11.80 -3.04
C PRO A 349 -17.64 11.33 -1.74
N GLU A 350 -16.59 12.05 -1.31
CA GLU A 350 -15.79 11.77 -0.13
C GLU A 350 -15.52 13.06 0.64
N PHE A 351 -15.57 12.96 1.98
CA PHE A 351 -15.07 13.95 2.91
C PHE A 351 -14.11 13.26 3.87
N ILE A 352 -12.93 13.85 4.08
CA ILE A 352 -11.87 13.28 4.90
C ILE A 352 -11.26 14.40 5.73
N TYR A 353 -11.00 14.11 7.00
CA TYR A 353 -10.21 14.93 7.91
C TYR A 353 -9.06 14.10 8.47
N GLN A 354 -7.85 14.60 8.30
CA GLN A 354 -6.61 14.03 8.84
C GLN A 354 -6.06 14.99 9.88
N ASP A 355 -5.74 14.46 11.03
CA ASP A 355 -5.11 15.15 12.14
C ASP A 355 -3.72 14.51 12.35
N ASN A 356 -2.69 15.21 11.91
CA ASN A 356 -1.31 14.87 12.23
C ASN A 356 -1.06 15.43 13.63
N LYS A 357 -0.95 14.52 14.59
CA LYS A 357 -0.62 14.91 15.95
C LYS A 357 0.75 15.57 16.01
N ASP A 358 1.03 16.23 17.12
CA ASP A 358 2.38 16.74 17.34
C ASP A 358 3.38 15.59 17.26
N ARG A 359 4.44 15.79 16.46
CA ARG A 359 5.58 14.89 16.47
C ARG A 359 6.52 15.23 17.60
N ILE A 360 7.00 14.24 18.30
CA ILE A 360 7.99 14.38 19.38
C ILE A 360 9.32 13.82 18.88
N ASP A 361 10.33 14.67 18.79
CA ASP A 361 11.71 14.32 18.45
C ASP A 361 12.61 14.67 19.63
N ASN A 362 13.24 13.65 20.26
CA ASN A 362 14.09 13.84 21.44
C ASN A 362 13.42 14.67 22.54
N SER A 363 12.17 14.35 22.86
CA SER A 363 11.31 15.04 23.83
C SER A 363 10.97 16.50 23.47
N VAL A 364 11.11 16.90 22.22
CA VAL A 364 10.72 18.20 21.69
C VAL A 364 9.50 18.03 20.80
N SER A 365 8.37 18.65 21.17
CA SER A 365 7.14 18.63 20.37
C SER A 365 7.23 19.58 19.18
N THR A 366 6.79 19.11 18.03
CA THR A 366 6.63 19.88 16.79
C THR A 366 5.22 19.68 16.27
N GLU A 367 4.45 20.75 16.11
CA GLU A 367 3.12 20.72 15.53
C GLU A 367 3.21 20.34 14.04
N GLU A 368 2.40 19.35 13.59
CA GLU A 368 2.37 18.88 12.18
C GLU A 368 1.09 19.26 11.43
N GLY A 369 0.12 19.86 12.12
CA GLY A 369 -1.09 20.41 11.53
C GLY A 369 -2.11 19.36 11.08
N ASP A 370 -3.02 19.77 10.20
CA ASP A 370 -4.12 18.94 9.75
C ASP A 370 -4.41 19.07 8.25
N ALA A 371 -5.26 18.20 7.73
CA ALA A 371 -5.75 18.30 6.35
C ALA A 371 -7.25 18.00 6.27
N THR A 372 -7.95 18.86 5.54
CA THR A 372 -9.36 18.65 5.17
C THR A 372 -9.46 18.44 3.67
N ILE A 373 -10.06 17.31 3.27
CA ILE A 373 -10.19 16.93 1.86
C ILE A 373 -11.66 16.64 1.57
N PHE A 374 -12.18 17.23 0.49
CA PHE A 374 -13.48 16.85 -0.02
C PHE A 374 -13.46 16.76 -1.55
N GLY A 375 -14.28 15.90 -2.12
CA GLY A 375 -14.33 15.76 -3.56
C GLY A 375 -15.06 14.55 -4.03
N VAL A 376 -14.76 14.14 -5.26
CA VAL A 376 -15.45 13.04 -5.89
C VAL A 376 -14.45 12.12 -6.59
N PHE A 377 -14.57 10.83 -6.32
CA PHE A 377 -13.90 9.78 -7.06
C PHE A 377 -14.85 9.21 -8.11
N TRP A 378 -14.40 9.17 -9.35
CA TRP A 378 -15.15 8.68 -10.50
C TRP A 378 -14.56 7.35 -10.96
N ARG A 379 -15.40 6.36 -11.25
CA ARG A 379 -14.91 5.05 -11.67
C ARG A 379 -15.83 4.40 -12.68
N ILE A 380 -15.23 3.91 -13.77
CA ILE A 380 -15.90 3.07 -14.77
C ILE A 380 -15.09 1.79 -14.94
N ASP A 381 -15.71 0.66 -14.59
CA ASP A 381 -15.14 -0.68 -14.80
C ASP A 381 -15.74 -1.29 -16.06
N PHE A 382 -14.91 -1.93 -16.87
CA PHE A 382 -15.33 -2.61 -18.11
C PHE A 382 -14.65 -3.98 -18.22
N LYS A 383 -15.37 -4.91 -18.85
CA LYS A 383 -14.93 -6.28 -19.07
C LYS A 383 -15.15 -6.65 -20.53
#